data_662f42972faf3b34be282c2180e045e0
#
_entry.id   662f42972faf3b34be282c2180e045e0
#
_cell.length_a   1.000
_cell.length_b   1.000
_cell.length_c   1.000
_cell.angle_alpha   90.00
_cell.angle_beta   90.00
_cell.angle_gamma   90.00
#
_symmetry.space_group_name_H-M   'P 1'
#
loop_
_entity.id
_entity.type
_entity.pdbx_description
1 polymer ?
#
loop_
_entity_poly.entity_id
_entity_poly.type
_entity_poly.pdbx_seq_one_letter_code
_entity_poly.pdbx_strand_id
1 'polypeptide(L)'
;MTFDELKPYIIELVSDKIATRDEKLKQICELLEQNISYYNWVGFYFRNGIKEELLLGPYVGAPTDHTVIPFGKGICGQVAVSNQNFVVPDVAAQDNYIACSFTVKSEIVVPLFVNGENIGQIDIDSNVLDPFTAEDERFLEFVNSEIAKLF
;
A
#
# COMPACT_ATOMS: atom_id res chain seq x y z
N MET A 1 -7.56 -1.78 17.20
CA MET A 1 -7.37 -0.32 17.34
C MET A 1 -8.09 0.41 16.21
N THR A 2 -8.64 1.57 16.50
CA THR A 2 -9.23 2.43 15.48
C THR A 2 -8.15 3.10 14.64
N PHE A 3 -8.51 3.66 13.49
CA PHE A 3 -7.57 4.42 12.67
C PHE A 3 -6.97 5.59 13.46
N ASP A 4 -7.80 6.32 14.23
CA ASP A 4 -7.32 7.44 15.04
C ASP A 4 -6.34 7.01 16.13
N GLU A 5 -6.56 5.83 16.72
CA GLU A 5 -5.62 5.27 17.70
C GLU A 5 -4.29 4.87 17.08
N LEU A 6 -4.28 4.47 15.81
CA LEU A 6 -3.05 4.07 15.09
C LEU A 6 -2.20 5.25 14.66
N LYS A 7 -2.80 6.42 14.40
CA LYS A 7 -2.07 7.59 13.88
C LYS A 7 -0.87 8.01 14.73
N PRO A 8 -0.96 8.11 16.08
CA PRO A 8 0.21 8.45 16.88
C PRO A 8 1.37 7.46 16.75
N TYR A 9 1.07 6.17 16.61
CA TYR A 9 2.10 5.15 16.42
C TYR A 9 2.83 5.32 15.09
N ILE A 10 2.10 5.68 14.03
CA ILE A 10 2.68 5.93 12.72
C ILE A 10 3.60 7.15 12.77
N ILE A 11 3.16 8.22 13.41
CA ILE A 11 3.97 9.43 13.60
C ILE A 11 5.26 9.10 14.36
N GLU A 12 5.16 8.30 15.43
CA GLU A 12 6.31 7.89 16.22
C GLU A 12 7.30 7.07 15.40
N LEU A 13 6.82 6.09 14.62
CA LEU A 13 7.67 5.26 13.75
C LEU A 13 8.40 6.12 12.72
N VAL A 14 7.71 7.05 12.09
CA VAL A 14 8.32 7.96 11.09
C VAL A 14 9.36 8.87 11.74
N SER A 15 9.11 9.31 12.96
CA SER A 15 9.98 10.25 13.69
C SER A 15 11.21 9.61 14.31
N ASP A 16 11.26 8.28 14.39
CA ASP A 16 12.42 7.55 14.94
C ASP A 16 13.68 7.92 14.16
N LYS A 17 14.76 8.22 14.89
CA LYS A 17 16.02 8.69 14.30
C LYS A 17 17.03 7.56 14.05
N ILE A 18 16.76 6.36 14.53
CA ILE A 18 17.70 5.23 14.50
C ILE A 18 17.39 4.28 13.35
N ALA A 19 16.11 3.91 13.17
CA ALA A 19 15.70 2.97 12.14
C ALA A 19 15.90 3.55 10.74
N THR A 20 16.28 2.69 9.79
CA THR A 20 16.36 3.07 8.38
C THR A 20 14.95 3.28 7.80
N ARG A 21 14.89 3.91 6.62
CA ARG A 21 13.62 4.10 5.93
C ARG A 21 12.90 2.77 5.68
N ASP A 22 13.60 1.76 5.17
CA ASP A 22 13.00 0.46 4.89
C ASP A 22 12.54 -0.26 6.16
N GLU A 23 13.28 -0.13 7.26
CA GLU A 23 12.86 -0.67 8.55
C GLU A 23 11.57 0.00 9.03
N LYS A 24 11.45 1.32 8.88
CA LYS A 24 10.24 2.06 9.23
C LYS A 24 9.04 1.65 8.39
N LEU A 25 9.23 1.49 7.08
CA LEU A 25 8.17 1.03 6.18
C LEU A 25 7.70 -0.36 6.55
N LYS A 26 8.63 -1.26 6.87
CA LYS A 26 8.30 -2.61 7.33
C LYS A 26 7.51 -2.58 8.63
N GLN A 27 7.93 -1.78 9.59
CA GLN A 27 7.24 -1.63 10.87
C GLN A 27 5.83 -1.07 10.70
N ILE A 28 5.64 -0.14 9.77
CA ILE A 28 4.31 0.38 9.45
C ILE A 28 3.44 -0.72 8.85
N CYS A 29 3.97 -1.51 7.93
CA CYS A 29 3.23 -2.65 7.36
C CYS A 29 2.79 -3.62 8.47
N GLU A 30 3.68 -3.95 9.39
CA GLU A 30 3.40 -4.83 10.52
C GLU A 30 2.32 -4.25 11.42
N LEU A 31 2.41 -2.96 11.74
CA LEU A 31 1.43 -2.27 12.57
C LEU A 31 0.02 -2.35 11.96
N LEU A 32 -0.10 -2.08 10.67
CA LEU A 32 -1.39 -2.10 10.00
C LEU A 32 -1.95 -3.51 9.90
N GLU A 33 -1.14 -4.48 9.50
CA GLU A 33 -1.57 -5.87 9.36
C GLU A 33 -2.01 -6.46 10.69
N GLN A 34 -1.28 -6.20 11.76
CA GLN A 34 -1.58 -6.74 13.10
C GLN A 34 -2.80 -6.10 13.75
N ASN A 35 -3.16 -4.88 13.41
CA ASN A 35 -4.20 -4.12 14.09
C ASN A 35 -5.47 -3.90 13.29
N ILE A 36 -5.47 -4.20 12.00
CA ILE A 36 -6.65 -4.07 11.13
C ILE A 36 -6.95 -5.44 10.54
N SER A 37 -8.02 -6.08 11.02
CA SER A 37 -8.30 -7.50 10.78
C SER A 37 -8.46 -7.87 9.30
N TYR A 38 -8.89 -6.93 8.47
CA TYR A 38 -9.08 -7.18 7.03
C TYR A 38 -7.92 -6.68 6.17
N TYR A 39 -6.81 -6.24 6.76
CA TYR A 39 -5.56 -5.94 6.07
C TYR A 39 -4.69 -7.20 6.13
N ASN A 40 -4.81 -8.07 5.14
CA ASN A 40 -4.17 -9.39 5.15
C ASN A 40 -2.80 -9.41 4.47
N TRP A 41 -2.58 -8.48 3.55
CA TRP A 41 -1.29 -8.21 2.94
C TRP A 41 -1.13 -6.70 2.86
N VAL A 42 0.00 -6.18 3.34
CA VAL A 42 0.29 -4.75 3.36
C VAL A 42 1.70 -4.55 2.84
N GLY A 43 1.86 -3.75 1.81
CA GLY A 43 3.16 -3.52 1.22
C GLY A 43 3.25 -2.22 0.44
N PHE A 44 4.48 -1.91 0.04
CA PHE A 44 4.79 -0.74 -0.76
C PHE A 44 5.41 -1.15 -2.08
N TYR A 45 5.04 -0.44 -3.12
CA TYR A 45 5.73 -0.48 -4.41
C TYR A 45 6.29 0.90 -4.70
N PHE A 46 7.48 0.95 -5.28
CA PHE A 46 8.15 2.20 -5.61
C PHE A 46 8.54 2.24 -7.08
N ARG A 47 8.49 3.41 -7.67
CA ARG A 47 8.90 3.66 -9.03
C ARG A 47 10.39 3.30 -9.22
N ASN A 48 10.71 2.58 -10.29
CA ASN A 48 12.10 2.19 -10.61
C ASN A 48 12.78 3.26 -11.47
N GLY A 49 13.18 4.36 -10.87
CA GLY A 49 13.86 5.45 -11.58
C GLY A 49 13.03 6.00 -12.71
N ILE A 50 13.60 6.04 -13.92
CA ILE A 50 12.91 6.53 -15.12
C ILE A 50 12.13 5.45 -15.86
N LYS A 51 12.25 4.19 -15.45
CA LYS A 51 11.52 3.09 -16.08
C LYS A 51 10.04 3.14 -15.70
N GLU A 52 9.18 2.74 -16.63
CA GLU A 52 7.74 2.66 -16.41
C GLU A 52 7.37 1.34 -15.74
N GLU A 53 7.92 1.12 -14.54
CA GLU A 53 7.68 -0.06 -13.73
C GLU A 53 7.77 0.28 -12.24
N LEU A 54 7.14 -0.55 -11.42
CA LEU A 54 7.20 -0.51 -9.96
C LEU A 54 8.05 -1.65 -9.45
N LEU A 55 8.82 -1.40 -8.39
CA LEU A 55 9.56 -2.42 -7.65
C LEU A 55 8.92 -2.63 -6.28
N LEU A 56 8.82 -3.90 -5.88
CA LEU A 56 8.33 -4.27 -4.55
C LEU A 56 9.29 -3.76 -3.48
N GLY A 57 8.75 -3.01 -2.52
CA GLY A 57 9.43 -2.57 -1.31
C GLY A 57 9.09 -3.45 -0.11
N PRO A 58 9.24 -2.92 1.12
CA PRO A 58 8.87 -3.67 2.32
C PRO A 58 7.38 -4.05 2.32
N TYR A 59 7.11 -5.27 2.80
CA TYR A 59 5.73 -5.78 2.90
C TYR A 59 5.61 -6.83 4.00
N VAL A 60 4.39 -7.12 4.41
CA VAL A 60 4.03 -8.24 5.27
C VAL A 60 2.86 -9.01 4.68
N GLY A 61 2.82 -10.31 4.91
CA GLY A 61 1.81 -11.20 4.38
C GLY A 61 2.45 -12.33 3.57
N ALA A 62 1.63 -13.02 2.76
CA ALA A 62 2.10 -14.13 1.96
C ALA A 62 3.17 -13.68 0.96
N PRO A 63 4.22 -14.47 0.72
CA PRO A 63 5.22 -14.16 -0.31
C PRO A 63 4.56 -13.95 -1.67
N THR A 64 5.09 -13.01 -2.45
CA THR A 64 4.60 -12.72 -3.79
C THR A 64 5.73 -12.78 -4.82
N ASP A 65 5.38 -13.27 -6.02
CA ASP A 65 6.30 -13.27 -7.17
C ASP A 65 6.26 -11.92 -7.93
N HIS A 66 5.32 -11.05 -7.59
CA HIS A 66 5.15 -9.76 -8.26
C HIS A 66 6.11 -8.72 -7.70
N THR A 67 7.41 -8.91 -7.99
CA THR A 67 8.48 -8.02 -7.52
C THR A 67 8.70 -6.83 -8.45
N VAL A 68 8.28 -6.95 -9.71
CA VAL A 68 8.32 -5.88 -10.72
C VAL A 68 6.97 -5.84 -11.41
N ILE A 69 6.33 -4.67 -11.40
CA ILE A 69 5.01 -4.50 -12.03
C ILE A 69 5.12 -3.38 -13.08
N PRO A 70 4.94 -3.71 -14.38
CA PRO A 70 4.89 -2.67 -15.41
C PRO A 70 3.71 -1.71 -15.19
N PHE A 71 3.90 -0.43 -15.51
CA PHE A 71 2.80 0.54 -15.46
C PHE A 71 1.65 0.08 -16.35
N GLY A 72 0.42 0.26 -15.86
CA GLY A 72 -0.79 -0.17 -16.54
C GLY A 72 -1.20 -1.62 -16.28
N LYS A 73 -0.34 -2.42 -15.65
CA LYS A 73 -0.63 -3.84 -15.32
C LYS A 73 -1.19 -3.98 -13.92
N GLY A 74 -2.30 -4.74 -13.79
CA GLY A 74 -2.96 -4.98 -12.52
C GLY A 74 -3.47 -3.69 -11.86
N ILE A 75 -3.86 -3.78 -10.61
CA ILE A 75 -4.37 -2.64 -9.85
C ILE A 75 -3.23 -1.65 -9.57
N CYS A 76 -2.10 -2.14 -9.09
CA CYS A 76 -0.93 -1.31 -8.78
C CYS A 76 -0.40 -0.57 -10.01
N GLY A 77 -0.27 -1.26 -11.14
CA GLY A 77 0.20 -0.64 -12.38
C GLY A 77 -0.73 0.44 -12.89
N GLN A 78 -2.04 0.25 -12.72
CA GLN A 78 -3.03 1.26 -13.10
C GLN A 78 -2.92 2.52 -12.22
N VAL A 79 -2.69 2.36 -10.91
CA VAL A 79 -2.53 3.50 -9.98
C VAL A 79 -1.26 4.28 -10.29
N ALA A 80 -0.19 3.61 -10.74
CA ALA A 80 1.03 4.28 -11.16
C ALA A 80 0.79 5.26 -12.32
N VAL A 81 -0.21 4.98 -13.17
CA VAL A 81 -0.57 5.83 -14.32
C VAL A 81 -1.63 6.86 -13.94
N SER A 82 -2.67 6.44 -13.22
CA SER A 82 -3.83 7.29 -12.91
C SER A 82 -3.55 8.37 -11.86
N ASN A 83 -2.61 8.10 -10.95
CA ASN A 83 -2.32 8.95 -9.78
C ASN A 83 -3.51 9.10 -8.83
N GLN A 84 -4.45 8.16 -8.86
CA GLN A 84 -5.65 8.18 -8.03
C GLN A 84 -5.76 6.90 -7.22
N ASN A 85 -6.44 6.97 -6.07
CA ASN A 85 -6.76 5.79 -5.28
C ASN A 85 -7.58 4.82 -6.12
N PHE A 86 -7.37 3.52 -5.91
CA PHE A 86 -8.18 2.48 -6.53
C PHE A 86 -8.69 1.54 -5.44
N VAL A 87 -9.99 1.56 -5.20
CA VAL A 87 -10.66 0.66 -4.26
C VAL A 87 -11.37 -0.41 -5.09
N VAL A 88 -10.98 -1.67 -4.88
CA VAL A 88 -11.50 -2.82 -5.62
C VAL A 88 -12.26 -3.71 -4.65
N PRO A 89 -13.60 -3.64 -4.62
CA PRO A 89 -14.41 -4.45 -3.68
C PRO A 89 -14.35 -5.94 -3.97
N ASP A 90 -14.16 -6.33 -5.23
CA ASP A 90 -14.08 -7.71 -5.67
C ASP A 90 -13.06 -7.81 -6.81
N VAL A 91 -11.90 -8.41 -6.52
CA VAL A 91 -10.83 -8.54 -7.51
C VAL A 91 -11.22 -9.44 -8.68
N ALA A 92 -12.13 -10.39 -8.47
CA ALA A 92 -12.59 -11.29 -9.53
C ALA A 92 -13.38 -10.56 -10.62
N ALA A 93 -13.89 -9.35 -10.33
CA ALA A 93 -14.61 -8.51 -11.28
C ALA A 93 -13.67 -7.65 -12.15
N GLN A 94 -12.36 -7.67 -11.90
CA GLN A 94 -11.37 -6.86 -12.63
C GLN A 94 -10.74 -7.66 -13.75
N ASP A 95 -10.79 -7.13 -14.98
CA ASP A 95 -10.18 -7.77 -16.16
C ASP A 95 -8.65 -7.73 -16.13
N ASN A 96 -8.08 -6.69 -15.51
CA ASN A 96 -6.64 -6.46 -15.44
C ASN A 96 -6.14 -6.65 -13.99
N TYR A 97 -6.39 -7.84 -13.43
CA TYR A 97 -5.95 -8.16 -12.08
C TYR A 97 -4.79 -9.15 -12.10
N ILE A 98 -3.75 -8.86 -11.29
CA ILE A 98 -2.62 -9.75 -11.07
C ILE A 98 -2.76 -10.33 -9.67
N ALA A 99 -3.15 -11.61 -9.58
CA ALA A 99 -3.38 -12.28 -8.30
C ALA A 99 -2.08 -12.50 -7.53
N CYS A 100 -2.06 -12.09 -6.25
CA CYS A 100 -0.96 -12.39 -5.33
C CYS A 100 -1.20 -13.69 -4.58
N SER A 101 -2.48 -14.07 -4.36
CA SER A 101 -2.88 -15.27 -3.63
C SER A 101 -4.30 -15.65 -4.01
N PHE A 102 -4.62 -16.93 -3.87
CA PHE A 102 -5.99 -17.43 -4.09
C PHE A 102 -7.00 -16.91 -3.07
N THR A 103 -6.54 -16.49 -1.90
CA THR A 103 -7.41 -16.02 -0.82
C THR A 103 -7.80 -14.56 -0.94
N VAL A 104 -7.13 -13.79 -1.78
CA VAL A 104 -7.40 -12.36 -1.95
C VAL A 104 -8.77 -12.17 -2.61
N LYS A 105 -9.61 -11.36 -1.98
CA LYS A 105 -10.97 -11.03 -2.43
C LYS A 105 -11.09 -9.58 -2.87
N SER A 106 -10.36 -8.69 -2.22
CA SER A 106 -10.44 -7.24 -2.47
C SER A 106 -9.06 -6.59 -2.31
N GLU A 107 -8.93 -5.40 -2.84
CA GLU A 107 -7.66 -4.67 -2.81
C GLU A 107 -7.92 -3.16 -2.76
N ILE A 108 -7.05 -2.44 -2.07
CA ILE A 108 -7.00 -0.98 -2.12
C ILE A 108 -5.57 -0.55 -2.35
N VAL A 109 -5.38 0.38 -3.28
CA VAL A 109 -4.07 0.97 -3.58
C VAL A 109 -4.20 2.49 -3.50
N VAL A 110 -3.28 3.11 -2.77
CA VAL A 110 -3.25 4.57 -2.58
C VAL A 110 -1.86 5.08 -2.98
N PRO A 111 -1.78 6.00 -3.94
CA PRO A 111 -0.49 6.52 -4.39
C PRO A 111 0.21 7.33 -3.30
N LEU A 112 1.53 7.31 -3.35
CA LEU A 112 2.42 8.04 -2.44
C LEU A 112 3.04 9.21 -3.21
N PHE A 113 2.71 10.42 -2.79
CA PHE A 113 3.24 11.64 -3.42
C PHE A 113 4.32 12.28 -2.55
N VAL A 114 5.42 12.66 -3.18
CA VAL A 114 6.47 13.47 -2.56
C VAL A 114 6.68 14.70 -3.43
N ASN A 115 6.48 15.87 -2.86
CA ASN A 115 6.53 17.15 -3.60
C ASN A 115 5.62 17.16 -4.85
N GLY A 116 4.44 16.55 -4.72
CA GLY A 116 3.45 16.48 -5.79
C GLY A 116 3.72 15.42 -6.85
N GLU A 117 4.79 14.64 -6.72
CA GLU A 117 5.14 13.57 -7.66
C GLU A 117 4.80 12.20 -7.09
N ASN A 118 4.14 11.34 -7.88
CA ASN A 118 3.86 9.97 -7.51
C ASN A 118 5.15 9.14 -7.60
N ILE A 119 5.70 8.74 -6.43
CA ILE A 119 6.93 7.95 -6.35
C ILE A 119 6.67 6.47 -6.05
N GLY A 120 5.45 6.11 -5.73
CA GLY A 120 5.09 4.75 -5.32
C GLY A 120 3.68 4.69 -4.79
N GLN A 121 3.42 3.68 -3.97
CA GLN A 121 2.08 3.45 -3.45
C GLN A 121 2.10 2.52 -2.26
N ILE A 122 1.06 2.57 -1.43
CA ILE A 122 0.73 1.51 -0.49
C ILE A 122 -0.33 0.61 -1.12
N ASP A 123 -0.13 -0.70 -1.00
CA ASP A 123 -1.00 -1.73 -1.56
C ASP A 123 -1.47 -2.64 -0.43
N ILE A 124 -2.78 -2.83 -0.32
CA ILE A 124 -3.38 -3.66 0.71
C ILE A 124 -4.34 -4.64 0.06
N ASP A 125 -4.12 -5.93 0.33
CA ASP A 125 -5.02 -7.01 -0.08
C ASP A 125 -5.81 -7.49 1.13
N SER A 126 -7.08 -7.82 0.90
CA SER A 126 -7.97 -8.38 1.90
C SER A 126 -8.56 -9.70 1.45
N ASN A 127 -8.75 -10.61 2.39
CA ASN A 127 -9.46 -11.88 2.18
C ASN A 127 -10.98 -11.74 2.36
N VAL A 128 -11.45 -10.52 2.53
CA VAL A 128 -12.87 -10.18 2.71
C VAL A 128 -13.37 -9.42 1.49
N LEU A 129 -14.60 -9.67 1.05
CA LEU A 129 -15.24 -8.91 -0.01
C LEU A 129 -15.68 -7.54 0.52
N ASP A 130 -15.39 -6.49 -0.24
CA ASP A 130 -15.87 -5.13 -0.01
C ASP A 130 -15.67 -4.60 1.42
N PRO A 131 -14.44 -4.71 2.00
CA PRO A 131 -14.20 -4.23 3.36
C PRO A 131 -13.83 -2.75 3.43
N PHE A 132 -13.32 -2.18 2.32
CA PHE A 132 -12.72 -0.85 2.32
C PHE A 132 -13.77 0.25 2.17
N THR A 133 -13.66 1.28 3.00
CA THR A 133 -14.56 2.44 3.02
C THR A 133 -13.77 3.72 2.72
N ALA A 134 -14.47 4.85 2.63
CA ALA A 134 -13.82 6.15 2.51
C ALA A 134 -12.89 6.45 3.68
N GLU A 135 -13.16 5.90 4.86
CA GLU A 135 -12.30 6.06 6.03
C GLU A 135 -10.96 5.36 5.83
N ASP A 136 -10.94 4.17 5.20
CA ASP A 136 -9.69 3.50 4.82
C ASP A 136 -8.88 4.38 3.87
N GLU A 137 -9.50 4.97 2.87
CA GLU A 137 -8.82 5.85 1.94
C GLU A 137 -8.18 7.04 2.66
N ARG A 138 -8.93 7.72 3.52
CA ARG A 138 -8.43 8.88 4.29
C ARG A 138 -7.30 8.47 5.22
N PHE A 139 -7.42 7.32 5.86
CA PHE A 139 -6.37 6.81 6.75
C PHE A 139 -5.08 6.50 5.97
N LEU A 140 -5.19 5.82 4.83
CA LEU A 140 -4.02 5.48 4.03
C LEU A 140 -3.38 6.70 3.38
N GLU A 141 -4.17 7.71 3.03
CA GLU A 141 -3.63 9.00 2.60
C GLU A 141 -2.84 9.67 3.72
N PHE A 142 -3.33 9.59 4.96
CA PHE A 142 -2.58 10.06 6.13
C PHE A 142 -1.27 9.30 6.30
N VAL A 143 -1.31 7.96 6.25
CA VAL A 143 -0.11 7.12 6.35
C VAL A 143 0.93 7.55 5.31
N ASN A 144 0.51 7.70 4.05
CA ASN A 144 1.40 8.10 2.97
C ASN A 144 1.94 9.53 3.16
N SER A 145 1.14 10.44 3.71
CA SER A 145 1.61 11.80 4.00
C SER A 145 2.72 11.82 5.05
N GLU A 146 2.65 10.92 6.02
CA GLU A 146 3.71 10.78 7.02
C GLU A 146 4.96 10.11 6.42
N ILE A 147 4.77 9.05 5.64
CA ILE A 147 5.87 8.35 4.96
C ILE A 147 6.61 9.26 3.99
N ALA A 148 5.91 10.18 3.33
CA ALA A 148 6.51 11.13 2.41
C ALA A 148 7.64 11.96 3.05
N LYS A 149 7.60 12.15 4.36
CA LYS A 149 8.64 12.85 5.11
C LYS A 149 9.99 12.11 5.12
N LEU A 150 10.00 10.84 4.74
CA LEU A 150 11.20 10.01 4.70
C LEU A 150 11.96 10.09 3.37
N PHE A 151 11.41 10.79 2.40
CA PHE A 151 11.98 10.93 1.06
C PHE A 151 12.45 12.33 0.73
#